data_bb3459fc1c47f23cb6ea2482513c9c1a
#
_entry.id   bb3459fc1c47f23cb6ea2482513c9c1a
#
_cell.length_a   1.000
_cell.length_b   1.000
_cell.length_c   1.000
_cell.angle_alpha   90.00
_cell.angle_beta   90.00
_cell.angle_gamma   90.00
#
_symmetry.space_group_name_H-M   'P 1'
#
loop_
_entity.id
_entity.type
_entity.pdbx_description
1 polymer ?
#
loop_
_entity_poly.entity_id
_entity_poly.type
_entity_poly.pdbx_seq_one_letter_code
_entity_poly.pdbx_strand_id
1 'polypeptide(L)'
;AEGGPVMAESADRWLAVRGRRIQCRLHRPTGSAGPLPVLIYLHGGGWVWNSIDTHDRLMREYAAAAGCAVLGPDYALSPEAAFPQALEECAGVVRWVMAEGAAWGLDGARVVLGGDSAGGNLAAGAALLLRDAGEAAALRGLLLNYGVFDSRLDTPSYREFATGYGLTRERMGFYWSVYAPREAD
;
A
#
# COMPACT_ATOMS: atom_id res chain seq x y z
N ALA A 1 7.25 -4.12 -15.75
CA ALA A 1 6.02 -4.52 -16.44
C ALA A 1 5.99 -3.83 -17.82
N GLU A 2 5.90 -4.61 -18.89
CA GLU A 2 5.82 -4.08 -20.24
C GLU A 2 4.44 -3.44 -20.49
N GLY A 3 4.44 -2.34 -21.24
CA GLY A 3 3.21 -1.60 -21.58
C GLY A 3 2.77 -0.61 -20.48
N GLY A 4 1.64 0.05 -20.73
CA GLY A 4 1.08 1.08 -19.85
C GLY A 4 1.55 2.50 -20.18
N PRO A 5 1.01 3.52 -19.49
CA PRO A 5 1.29 4.92 -19.79
C PRO A 5 2.75 5.30 -19.60
N VAL A 6 3.25 6.19 -20.46
CA VAL A 6 4.57 6.82 -20.29
C VAL A 6 4.47 7.89 -19.19
N MET A 7 5.42 7.89 -18.29
CA MET A 7 5.51 8.84 -17.19
C MET A 7 6.56 9.93 -17.49
N ALA A 8 6.37 11.12 -16.92
CA ALA A 8 7.43 12.14 -16.90
C ALA A 8 8.61 11.67 -16.04
N GLU A 9 8.32 10.94 -14.99
CA GLU A 9 9.32 10.34 -14.11
C GLU A 9 8.82 8.98 -13.61
N SER A 10 9.70 7.97 -13.66
CA SER A 10 9.57 6.71 -12.93
C SER A 10 10.91 6.43 -12.29
N ALA A 11 10.99 6.54 -10.96
CA ALA A 11 12.24 6.45 -10.23
C ALA A 11 12.10 5.70 -8.92
N ASP A 12 13.07 4.83 -8.65
CA ASP A 12 13.18 4.16 -7.36
C ASP A 12 13.98 5.05 -6.41
N ARG A 13 13.45 5.24 -5.22
CA ARG A 13 14.02 6.08 -4.17
C ARG A 13 13.95 5.35 -2.83
N TRP A 14 14.79 5.77 -1.89
CA TRP A 14 14.87 5.12 -0.58
C TRP A 14 14.48 6.07 0.53
N LEU A 15 13.59 5.62 1.39
CA LEU A 15 13.19 6.32 2.60
C LEU A 15 13.77 5.66 3.84
N ALA A 16 14.12 6.46 4.83
CA ALA A 16 14.41 5.98 6.16
C ALA A 16 13.14 6.05 7.02
N VAL A 17 12.62 4.91 7.40
CA VAL A 17 11.42 4.79 8.24
C VAL A 17 11.74 3.91 9.43
N ARG A 18 11.63 4.45 10.66
CA ARG A 18 11.88 3.71 11.91
C ARG A 18 13.23 2.96 11.93
N GLY A 19 14.27 3.59 11.40
CA GLY A 19 15.61 2.99 11.32
C GLY A 19 15.81 1.96 10.20
N ARG A 20 14.83 1.77 9.33
CA ARG A 20 14.88 0.88 8.15
C ARG A 20 14.90 1.66 6.87
N ARG A 21 15.49 1.10 5.84
CA ARG A 21 15.46 1.64 4.49
C ARG A 21 14.37 0.94 3.69
N ILE A 22 13.40 1.72 3.20
CA ILE A 22 12.29 1.22 2.38
C ILE A 22 12.49 1.76 0.98
N GLN A 23 12.54 0.87 -0.01
CA GLN A 23 12.49 1.26 -1.41
C GLN A 23 11.10 1.74 -1.74
N CYS A 24 10.99 2.85 -2.46
CA CYS A 24 9.73 3.38 -2.94
C CYS A 24 9.86 3.74 -4.41
N ARG A 25 8.90 3.32 -5.23
CA ARG A 25 8.82 3.73 -6.63
C ARG A 25 7.89 4.91 -6.78
N LEU A 26 8.41 5.99 -7.33
CA LEU A 26 7.67 7.20 -7.64
C LEU A 26 7.34 7.25 -9.13
N HIS A 27 6.07 7.44 -9.45
CA HIS A 27 5.59 7.77 -10.80
C HIS A 27 5.00 9.17 -10.82
N ARG A 28 5.41 9.99 -11.79
CA ARG A 28 4.85 11.32 -12.05
C ARG A 28 4.29 11.32 -13.47
N PRO A 29 3.02 11.69 -13.68
CA PRO A 29 2.42 11.70 -15.01
C PRO A 29 3.01 12.81 -15.87
N THR A 30 2.96 12.63 -17.19
CA THR A 30 3.34 13.67 -18.16
C THR A 30 2.43 14.88 -18.07
N GLY A 31 2.97 16.07 -18.40
CA GLY A 31 2.21 17.33 -18.38
C GLY A 31 1.96 17.90 -16.98
N SER A 32 2.45 17.27 -15.92
CA SER A 32 2.32 17.77 -14.56
C SER A 32 3.38 18.82 -14.22
N ALA A 33 2.99 19.84 -13.44
CA ALA A 33 3.86 20.88 -12.94
C ALA A 33 3.66 21.11 -11.44
N GLY A 34 4.73 21.48 -10.74
CA GLY A 34 4.70 21.78 -9.30
C GLY A 34 4.51 20.55 -8.41
N PRO A 35 4.24 20.76 -7.11
CA PRO A 35 3.93 19.68 -6.17
C PRO A 35 2.58 19.03 -6.51
N LEU A 36 2.57 17.69 -6.64
CA LEU A 36 1.40 16.91 -7.01
C LEU A 36 0.73 16.30 -5.78
N PRO A 37 -0.61 16.21 -5.76
CA PRO A 37 -1.30 15.28 -4.87
C PRO A 37 -0.69 13.90 -5.03
N VAL A 38 -0.65 13.11 -3.96
CA VAL A 38 -0.03 11.79 -4.01
C VAL A 38 -0.98 10.67 -3.60
N LEU A 39 -1.04 9.64 -4.43
CA LEU A 39 -1.58 8.35 -4.05
C LEU A 39 -0.40 7.48 -3.56
N ILE A 40 -0.40 7.13 -2.28
CA ILE A 40 0.49 6.09 -1.76
C ILE A 40 -0.22 4.76 -1.98
N TYR A 41 0.34 3.92 -2.88
CA TYR A 41 -0.28 2.67 -3.28
C TYR A 41 0.46 1.46 -2.72
N LEU A 42 -0.24 0.68 -1.91
CA LEU A 42 0.26 -0.52 -1.25
C LEU A 42 -0.16 -1.75 -2.04
N HIS A 43 0.80 -2.50 -2.55
CA HIS A 43 0.50 -3.66 -3.38
C HIS A 43 -0.16 -4.80 -2.60
N GLY A 44 -0.98 -5.60 -3.27
CA GLY A 44 -1.54 -6.85 -2.73
C GLY A 44 -0.53 -8.00 -2.78
N GLY A 45 -0.96 -9.18 -2.33
CA GLY A 45 -0.13 -10.39 -2.34
C GLY A 45 -0.17 -11.15 -1.02
N GLY A 46 -1.24 -11.01 -0.22
CA GLY A 46 -1.41 -11.73 1.06
C GLY A 46 -0.32 -11.42 2.08
N TRP A 47 0.30 -10.23 2.01
CA TRP A 47 1.45 -9.80 2.83
C TRP A 47 2.72 -10.65 2.67
N VAL A 48 2.74 -11.60 1.72
CA VAL A 48 3.80 -12.61 1.52
C VAL A 48 4.42 -12.52 0.13
N TRP A 49 3.66 -12.06 -0.86
CA TRP A 49 4.03 -12.07 -2.26
C TRP A 49 3.96 -10.69 -2.89
N ASN A 50 4.50 -10.61 -4.10
CA ASN A 50 4.51 -9.42 -4.94
C ASN A 50 5.51 -8.36 -4.47
N SER A 51 5.54 -7.27 -5.22
CA SER A 51 6.45 -6.14 -5.01
C SER A 51 5.94 -4.92 -5.80
N ILE A 52 6.64 -3.81 -5.69
CA ILE A 52 6.42 -2.64 -6.54
C ILE A 52 6.58 -2.94 -8.04
N ASP A 53 7.39 -3.96 -8.42
CA ASP A 53 7.55 -4.36 -9.82
C ASP A 53 6.30 -5.02 -10.39
N THR A 54 5.63 -5.85 -9.61
CA THR A 54 4.40 -6.52 -10.04
C THR A 54 3.24 -5.54 -10.25
N HIS A 55 3.25 -4.42 -9.53
CA HIS A 55 2.22 -3.39 -9.57
C HIS A 55 2.63 -2.12 -10.34
N ASP A 56 3.82 -2.10 -10.97
CA ASP A 56 4.36 -0.94 -11.69
C ASP A 56 3.38 -0.37 -12.71
N ARG A 57 2.83 -1.23 -13.58
CA ARG A 57 1.88 -0.80 -14.61
C ARG A 57 0.61 -0.19 -13.99
N LEU A 58 0.05 -0.84 -12.98
CA LEU A 58 -1.16 -0.37 -12.32
C LEU A 58 -0.95 1.01 -11.68
N MET A 59 0.18 1.21 -11.03
CA MET A 59 0.54 2.51 -10.45
C MET A 59 0.67 3.60 -11.51
N ARG A 60 1.25 3.29 -12.67
CA ARG A 60 1.32 4.24 -13.80
C ARG A 60 -0.06 4.56 -14.39
N GLU A 61 -0.95 3.57 -14.48
CA GLU A 61 -2.34 3.78 -14.91
C GLU A 61 -3.06 4.74 -13.95
N TYR A 62 -2.92 4.56 -12.64
CA TYR A 62 -3.48 5.51 -11.66
C TYR A 62 -2.87 6.90 -11.79
N ALA A 63 -1.56 7.01 -11.95
CA ALA A 63 -0.89 8.29 -12.09
C ALA A 63 -1.40 9.07 -13.32
N ALA A 64 -1.52 8.39 -14.46
CA ALA A 64 -2.00 8.98 -15.71
C ALA A 64 -3.49 9.37 -15.64
N ALA A 65 -4.33 8.48 -15.11
CA ALA A 65 -5.77 8.70 -15.05
C ALA A 65 -6.17 9.79 -14.06
N ALA A 66 -5.49 9.87 -12.91
CA ALA A 66 -5.82 10.83 -11.86
C ALA A 66 -5.01 12.13 -11.94
N GLY A 67 -3.97 12.23 -12.77
CA GLY A 67 -3.09 13.39 -12.83
C GLY A 67 -2.33 13.67 -11.53
N CYS A 68 -2.06 12.64 -10.72
CA CYS A 68 -1.38 12.72 -9.44
C CYS A 68 -0.06 11.94 -9.45
N ALA A 69 0.81 12.21 -8.49
CA ALA A 69 1.93 11.32 -8.25
C ALA A 69 1.45 10.02 -7.60
N VAL A 70 2.09 8.90 -7.95
CA VAL A 70 1.87 7.63 -7.26
C VAL A 70 3.18 7.17 -6.65
N LEU A 71 3.16 6.88 -5.35
CA LEU A 71 4.30 6.39 -4.58
C LEU A 71 3.99 4.98 -4.09
N GLY A 72 4.70 3.97 -4.59
CA GLY A 72 4.58 2.58 -4.16
C GLY A 72 5.73 2.19 -3.24
N PRO A 73 5.52 2.01 -1.94
CA PRO A 73 6.53 1.45 -1.06
C PRO A 73 6.62 -0.07 -1.20
N ASP A 74 7.85 -0.57 -1.24
CA ASP A 74 8.16 -2.00 -1.17
C ASP A 74 8.28 -2.39 0.31
N TYR A 75 7.14 -2.52 0.96
CA TYR A 75 7.03 -2.80 2.39
C TYR A 75 7.50 -4.24 2.70
N ALA A 76 7.93 -4.45 3.94
CA ALA A 76 8.44 -5.75 4.37
C ALA A 76 7.36 -6.83 4.34
N LEU A 77 7.70 -8.00 3.78
CA LEU A 77 6.81 -9.13 3.62
C LEU A 77 6.99 -10.17 4.74
N SER A 78 5.96 -10.93 5.00
CA SER A 78 5.99 -12.11 5.85
C SER A 78 6.51 -13.31 5.06
N PRO A 79 7.17 -14.28 5.70
CA PRO A 79 7.36 -14.44 7.16
C PRO A 79 8.50 -13.64 7.75
N GLU A 80 9.39 -13.01 6.95
CA GLU A 80 10.57 -12.30 7.42
C GLU A 80 10.18 -11.12 8.34
N ALA A 81 8.98 -10.56 8.11
CA ALA A 81 8.43 -9.46 8.89
C ALA A 81 6.95 -9.71 9.21
N ALA A 82 6.67 -10.17 10.42
CA ALA A 82 5.30 -10.33 10.90
C ALA A 82 4.63 -8.99 11.25
N PHE A 83 3.29 -9.00 11.39
CA PHE A 83 2.54 -7.87 11.94
C PHE A 83 3.15 -7.43 13.29
N PRO A 84 3.29 -6.12 13.56
CA PRO A 84 2.76 -5.00 12.77
C PRO A 84 3.77 -4.31 11.83
N GLN A 85 4.90 -4.92 11.50
CA GLN A 85 6.00 -4.24 10.83
C GLN A 85 5.60 -3.58 9.50
N ALA A 86 4.99 -4.31 8.57
CA ALA A 86 4.56 -3.74 7.28
C ALA A 86 3.58 -2.56 7.48
N LEU A 87 2.66 -2.69 8.42
CA LEU A 87 1.71 -1.64 8.76
C LEU A 87 2.39 -0.37 9.26
N GLU A 88 3.37 -0.51 10.16
CA GLU A 88 4.15 0.60 10.70
C GLU A 88 5.04 1.27 9.64
N GLU A 89 5.60 0.49 8.73
CA GLU A 89 6.35 1.01 7.59
C GLU A 89 5.45 1.83 6.67
N CYS A 90 4.28 1.33 6.32
CA CYS A 90 3.31 2.06 5.51
C CYS A 90 2.87 3.37 6.15
N ALA A 91 2.53 3.37 7.44
CA ALA A 91 2.21 4.60 8.17
C ALA A 91 3.41 5.57 8.23
N GLY A 92 4.62 5.04 8.37
CA GLY A 92 5.85 5.82 8.34
C GLY A 92 6.11 6.50 6.99
N VAL A 93 5.81 5.83 5.88
CA VAL A 93 5.89 6.43 4.54
C VAL A 93 4.89 7.58 4.40
N VAL A 94 3.67 7.44 4.92
CA VAL A 94 2.69 8.54 4.92
C VAL A 94 3.23 9.74 5.71
N ARG A 95 3.76 9.53 6.91
CA ARG A 95 4.36 10.60 7.74
C ARG A 95 5.51 11.31 7.01
N TRP A 96 6.36 10.53 6.35
CA TRP A 96 7.46 11.09 5.56
C TRP A 96 6.94 11.96 4.41
N VAL A 97 5.93 11.50 3.67
CA VAL A 97 5.32 12.28 2.59
C VAL A 97 4.75 13.59 3.11
N MET A 98 4.08 13.56 4.27
CA MET A 98 3.52 14.76 4.90
C MET A 98 4.59 15.75 5.34
N ALA A 99 5.71 15.29 5.86
CA ALA A 99 6.77 16.13 6.41
C ALA A 99 7.78 16.58 5.34
N GLU A 100 8.18 15.70 4.46
CA GLU A 100 9.35 15.85 3.59
C GLU A 100 9.04 15.64 2.10
N GLY A 101 7.82 15.25 1.75
CA GLY A 101 7.41 14.91 0.38
C GLY A 101 7.68 16.02 -0.65
N ALA A 102 7.72 17.28 -0.22
CA ALA A 102 8.07 18.43 -1.06
C ALA A 102 9.43 18.27 -1.74
N ALA A 103 10.39 17.60 -1.11
CA ALA A 103 11.70 17.31 -1.69
C ALA A 103 11.63 16.42 -2.95
N TRP A 104 10.53 15.66 -3.10
CA TRP A 104 10.25 14.83 -4.27
C TRP A 104 9.11 15.40 -5.13
N GLY A 105 8.73 16.67 -4.90
CA GLY A 105 7.66 17.33 -5.62
C GLY A 105 6.27 16.75 -5.29
N LEU A 106 6.09 16.22 -4.09
CA LEU A 106 4.81 15.72 -3.58
C LEU A 106 4.14 16.76 -2.68
N ASP A 107 2.83 16.88 -2.78
CA ASP A 107 2.04 17.72 -1.87
C ASP A 107 1.61 16.90 -0.66
N GLY A 108 2.37 17.03 0.41
CA GLY A 108 2.12 16.34 1.68
C GLY A 108 0.82 16.71 2.38
N ALA A 109 0.08 17.75 1.91
CA ALA A 109 -1.25 18.10 2.42
C ALA A 109 -2.40 17.43 1.66
N ARG A 110 -2.11 16.74 0.55
CA ARG A 110 -3.10 16.06 -0.31
C ARG A 110 -2.69 14.62 -0.57
N VAL A 111 -2.89 13.75 0.42
CA VAL A 111 -2.52 12.34 0.39
C VAL A 111 -3.76 11.46 0.29
N VAL A 112 -3.78 10.55 -0.66
CA VAL A 112 -4.69 9.41 -0.72
C VAL A 112 -3.88 8.16 -0.40
N LEU A 113 -4.39 7.30 0.46
CA LEU A 113 -3.77 6.03 0.79
C LEU A 113 -4.59 4.91 0.18
N GLY A 114 -3.97 4.03 -0.57
CA GLY A 114 -4.70 2.98 -1.26
C GLY A 114 -3.92 1.70 -1.42
N GLY A 115 -4.62 0.68 -1.90
CA GLY A 115 -4.04 -0.62 -2.20
C GLY A 115 -5.09 -1.66 -2.54
N ASP A 116 -4.63 -2.81 -2.96
CA ASP A 116 -5.47 -3.96 -3.30
C ASP A 116 -5.25 -5.13 -2.35
N SER A 117 -6.31 -5.88 -2.05
CA SER A 117 -6.25 -7.09 -1.22
C SER A 117 -5.55 -6.82 0.13
N ALA A 118 -4.40 -7.45 0.41
CA ALA A 118 -3.55 -7.19 1.57
C ALA A 118 -3.10 -5.73 1.66
N GLY A 119 -2.80 -5.09 0.52
CA GLY A 119 -2.48 -3.67 0.45
C GLY A 119 -3.65 -2.77 0.85
N GLY A 120 -4.89 -3.15 0.50
CA GLY A 120 -6.10 -2.47 0.97
C GLY A 120 -6.28 -2.58 2.48
N ASN A 121 -5.95 -3.74 3.07
CA ASN A 121 -5.90 -3.92 4.52
C ASN A 121 -4.86 -3.00 5.17
N LEU A 122 -3.63 -2.99 4.65
CA LEU A 122 -2.55 -2.12 5.15
C LEU A 122 -2.92 -0.64 5.04
N ALA A 123 -3.58 -0.22 3.94
CA ALA A 123 -4.03 1.15 3.76
C ALA A 123 -5.06 1.55 4.81
N ALA A 124 -6.07 0.72 5.05
CA ALA A 124 -7.05 0.97 6.10
C ALA A 124 -6.42 0.98 7.48
N GLY A 125 -5.55 0.02 7.79
CA GLY A 125 -4.84 -0.06 9.07
C GLY A 125 -3.94 1.14 9.32
N ALA A 126 -3.16 1.58 8.32
CA ALA A 126 -2.30 2.75 8.43
C ALA A 126 -3.12 4.04 8.64
N ALA A 127 -4.25 4.17 7.94
CA ALA A 127 -5.16 5.31 8.16
C ALA A 127 -5.73 5.33 9.59
N LEU A 128 -6.07 4.16 10.15
CA LEU A 128 -6.52 4.04 11.55
C LEU A 128 -5.40 4.43 12.52
N LEU A 129 -4.17 3.95 12.33
CA LEU A 129 -3.01 4.33 13.15
C LEU A 129 -2.78 5.84 13.14
N LEU A 130 -2.82 6.46 11.95
CA LEU A 130 -2.64 7.90 11.81
C LEU A 130 -3.78 8.69 12.44
N ARG A 131 -5.02 8.23 12.30
CA ARG A 131 -6.19 8.83 12.95
C ARG A 131 -6.06 8.81 14.47
N ASP A 132 -5.72 7.67 15.03
CA ASP A 132 -5.63 7.48 16.49
C ASP A 132 -4.45 8.26 17.09
N ALA A 133 -3.41 8.52 16.29
CA ALA A 133 -2.31 9.42 16.63
C ALA A 133 -2.62 10.92 16.42
N GLY A 134 -3.78 11.28 15.86
CA GLY A 134 -4.11 12.68 15.52
C GLY A 134 -3.38 13.20 14.28
N GLU A 135 -2.82 12.32 13.45
CA GLU A 135 -1.95 12.65 12.30
C GLU A 135 -2.64 12.48 10.93
N ALA A 136 -3.95 12.28 10.90
CA ALA A 136 -4.67 12.00 9.66
C ALA A 136 -5.10 13.25 8.84
N ALA A 137 -4.73 14.45 9.25
CA ALA A 137 -5.23 15.70 8.65
C ALA A 137 -4.93 15.86 7.15
N ALA A 138 -3.86 15.26 6.67
CA ALA A 138 -3.47 15.29 5.24
C ALA A 138 -4.15 14.21 4.40
N LEU A 139 -4.75 13.19 5.01
CA LEU A 139 -5.46 12.14 4.30
C LEU A 139 -6.77 12.69 3.72
N ARG A 140 -6.92 12.60 2.41
CA ARG A 140 -8.10 13.07 1.65
C ARG A 140 -9.04 11.94 1.25
N GLY A 141 -8.57 10.70 1.32
CA GLY A 141 -9.38 9.54 0.99
C GLY A 141 -8.62 8.22 1.08
N LEU A 142 -9.38 7.15 0.96
CA LEU A 142 -8.86 5.79 0.86
C LEU A 142 -9.34 5.15 -0.44
N LEU A 143 -8.44 4.44 -1.13
CA LEU A 143 -8.72 3.63 -2.30
C LEU A 143 -8.53 2.16 -1.94
N LEU A 144 -9.60 1.48 -1.55
CA LEU A 144 -9.55 0.11 -1.00
C LEU A 144 -10.08 -0.90 -2.02
N ASN A 145 -9.20 -1.42 -2.87
CA ASN A 145 -9.58 -2.42 -3.87
C ASN A 145 -9.64 -3.81 -3.21
N TYR A 146 -10.84 -4.38 -3.11
CA TYR A 146 -11.10 -5.72 -2.57
C TYR A 146 -10.27 -6.07 -1.32
N GLY A 147 -10.12 -5.13 -0.40
CA GLY A 147 -9.31 -5.28 0.81
C GLY A 147 -9.76 -6.40 1.74
N VAL A 148 -8.83 -6.96 2.47
CA VAL A 148 -9.07 -8.05 3.43
C VAL A 148 -9.27 -7.45 4.82
N PHE A 149 -10.49 -7.46 5.36
CA PHE A 149 -10.81 -6.76 6.61
C PHE A 149 -11.29 -7.67 7.75
N ASP A 150 -11.34 -8.98 7.54
CA ASP A 150 -11.79 -9.92 8.57
C ASP A 150 -10.94 -11.20 8.56
N SER A 151 -10.36 -11.54 9.72
CA SER A 151 -9.51 -12.71 9.90
C SER A 151 -10.27 -13.96 10.39
N ARG A 152 -11.58 -13.87 10.66
CA ARG A 152 -12.36 -15.00 11.19
C ARG A 152 -12.60 -16.11 10.18
N LEU A 153 -12.51 -15.81 8.89
CA LEU A 153 -12.67 -16.77 7.78
C LEU A 153 -14.07 -17.43 7.74
N ASP A 154 -15.08 -16.80 8.33
CA ASP A 154 -16.43 -17.37 8.47
C ASP A 154 -17.55 -16.46 7.95
N THR A 155 -17.21 -15.37 7.26
CA THR A 155 -18.21 -14.51 6.62
C THR A 155 -18.95 -15.25 5.49
N PRO A 156 -20.11 -14.77 5.04
CA PRO A 156 -20.81 -15.37 3.90
C PRO A 156 -19.93 -15.55 2.67
N SER A 157 -19.12 -14.55 2.30
CA SER A 157 -18.21 -14.63 1.16
C SER A 157 -17.11 -15.69 1.35
N TYR A 158 -16.57 -15.86 2.55
CA TYR A 158 -15.61 -16.93 2.84
C TYR A 158 -16.23 -18.33 2.73
N ARG A 159 -17.52 -18.47 2.95
CA ARG A 159 -18.24 -19.74 2.77
C ARG A 159 -18.57 -19.99 1.30
N GLU A 160 -19.12 -18.99 0.63
CA GLU A 160 -19.54 -19.07 -0.77
C GLU A 160 -18.36 -19.30 -1.72
N PHE A 161 -17.24 -18.57 -1.52
CA PHE A 161 -16.07 -18.63 -2.36
C PHE A 161 -14.91 -19.45 -1.76
N ALA A 162 -15.23 -20.40 -0.87
CA ALA A 162 -14.23 -21.19 -0.14
C ALA A 162 -13.28 -21.97 -1.06
N THR A 163 -13.78 -22.45 -2.20
CA THR A 163 -13.06 -23.30 -3.17
C THR A 163 -13.45 -22.94 -4.60
N GLY A 164 -12.65 -23.39 -5.58
CA GLY A 164 -12.95 -23.19 -7.01
C GLY A 164 -12.53 -21.82 -7.59
N TYR A 165 -11.95 -20.96 -6.80
CA TYR A 165 -11.47 -19.64 -7.18
C TYR A 165 -9.95 -19.51 -6.99
N GLY A 166 -9.32 -18.49 -7.58
CA GLY A 166 -7.88 -18.25 -7.47
C GLY A 166 -7.38 -18.02 -6.05
N LEU A 167 -8.24 -17.45 -5.18
CA LEU A 167 -8.01 -17.29 -3.75
C LEU A 167 -9.03 -18.11 -2.98
N THR A 168 -8.57 -19.14 -2.25
CA THR A 168 -9.42 -20.00 -1.44
C THR A 168 -9.42 -19.60 0.04
N ARG A 169 -10.42 -20.07 0.79
CA ARG A 169 -10.46 -19.88 2.25
C ARG A 169 -9.23 -20.45 2.95
N GLU A 170 -8.74 -21.62 2.51
CA GLU A 170 -7.51 -22.25 3.03
C GLU A 170 -6.29 -21.35 2.82
N ARG A 171 -6.11 -20.81 1.60
CA ARG A 171 -5.02 -19.87 1.30
C ARG A 171 -5.10 -18.60 2.16
N MET A 172 -6.30 -18.08 2.38
CA MET A 172 -6.48 -16.93 3.26
C MET A 172 -6.10 -17.26 4.72
N GLY A 173 -6.43 -18.45 5.19
CA GLY A 173 -6.00 -18.94 6.50
C GLY A 173 -4.48 -19.01 6.62
N PHE A 174 -3.81 -19.53 5.59
CA PHE A 174 -2.35 -19.53 5.51
C PHE A 174 -1.78 -18.10 5.58
N TYR A 175 -2.29 -17.16 4.77
CA TYR A 175 -1.77 -15.79 4.78
C TYR A 175 -1.93 -15.10 6.14
N TRP A 176 -3.08 -15.27 6.79
CA TRP A 176 -3.29 -14.73 8.13
C TRP A 176 -2.35 -15.36 9.16
N SER A 177 -2.12 -16.68 9.10
CA SER A 177 -1.23 -17.36 10.04
C SER A 177 0.23 -16.93 9.93
N VAL A 178 0.65 -16.50 8.75
CA VAL A 178 2.02 -16.04 8.49
C VAL A 178 2.17 -14.54 8.80
N TYR A 179 1.17 -13.73 8.42
CA TYR A 179 1.20 -12.27 8.62
C TYR A 179 1.01 -11.88 10.08
N ALA A 180 -0.01 -12.43 10.72
CA ALA A 180 -0.35 -12.14 12.10
C ALA A 180 -0.48 -13.46 12.90
N PRO A 181 0.65 -14.14 13.16
CA PRO A 181 0.63 -15.37 13.93
C PRO A 181 0.03 -15.08 15.31
N ARG A 182 -0.97 -15.88 15.70
CA ARG A 182 -1.49 -15.83 17.06
C ARG A 182 -0.39 -16.38 17.98
N GLU A 183 -0.13 -15.69 19.08
CA GLU A 183 0.69 -16.28 20.14
C GLU A 183 0.04 -17.61 20.54
N ALA A 184 0.83 -18.65 20.62
CA ALA A 184 0.33 -19.92 21.13
C ALA A 184 -0.03 -19.71 22.61
N ASP A 185 -1.32 -19.95 22.94
CA ASP A 185 -1.83 -19.94 24.31
C ASP A 185 -1.10 -20.99 25.16
#